data_b18776c8f98a4f40943987195218c56b
#
_entry.id   b18776c8f98a4f40943987195218c56b
#
_cell.length_a   1.000
_cell.length_b   1.000
_cell.length_c   1.000
_cell.angle_alpha   90.00
_cell.angle_beta   90.00
_cell.angle_gamma   90.00
#
_symmetry.space_group_name_H-M   'P 1'
#
loop_
_entity.id
_entity.type
_entity.pdbx_description
1 polymer ?
#
loop_
_entity_poly.entity_id
_entity_poly.type
_entity_poly.pdbx_seq_one_letter_code
_entity_poly.pdbx_strand_id
1 'polypeptide(L)'
;MLDNQVKEQLRNYLAKLVNPIEIVASINDTEKSREMTALLQDIAELSSKITLTEQAKEDKRSPSFSVNRPDGNVHIRFAGLPMGHEFTSLVLALLQTGGYPPKVEPDVIEQIRNLEGTYQFETYISLSCQNCPEVVQALNLMAVINPNISHVMIDGAIFQDEVNNRHIMAVPTIYLNGKEFGQGRMNIK
;
A
#
# COMPACT_ATOMS: atom_id res chain seq x y z
N MET A 1 -11.05 15.14 5.05
CA MET A 1 -11.55 13.89 4.44
C MET A 1 -11.92 12.84 5.48
N LEU A 2 -11.09 12.63 6.48
CA LEU A 2 -11.41 11.73 7.58
C LEU A 2 -12.27 12.44 8.62
N ASP A 3 -13.27 11.74 9.19
CA ASP A 3 -14.06 12.34 10.27
C ASP A 3 -13.25 12.33 11.59
N ASN A 4 -13.75 13.05 12.59
CA ASN A 4 -13.00 13.24 13.83
C ASN A 4 -12.81 11.94 14.61
N GLN A 5 -13.78 11.03 14.56
CA GLN A 5 -13.69 9.75 15.25
C GLN A 5 -12.61 8.86 14.63
N VAL A 6 -12.57 8.80 13.31
CA VAL A 6 -11.55 8.05 12.57
C VAL A 6 -10.16 8.65 12.80
N LYS A 7 -10.06 9.99 12.78
CA LYS A 7 -8.79 10.68 13.07
C LYS A 7 -8.27 10.33 14.46
N GLU A 8 -9.13 10.30 15.45
CA GLU A 8 -8.74 9.98 16.83
C GLU A 8 -8.25 8.55 16.95
N GLN A 9 -8.96 7.60 16.33
CA GLN A 9 -8.54 6.20 16.30
C GLN A 9 -7.19 6.04 15.59
N LEU A 10 -7.03 6.70 14.45
CA LEU A 10 -5.81 6.64 13.67
C LEU A 10 -4.64 7.29 14.43
N ARG A 11 -4.88 8.41 15.12
CA ARG A 11 -3.85 9.04 15.95
C ARG A 11 -3.33 8.07 17.01
N ASN A 12 -4.23 7.30 17.63
CA ASN A 12 -3.86 6.32 18.65
C ASN A 12 -3.00 5.19 18.05
N TYR A 13 -3.35 4.72 16.85
CA TYR A 13 -2.53 3.72 16.16
C TYR A 13 -1.16 4.30 15.78
N LEU A 14 -1.13 5.51 15.23
CA LEU A 14 0.12 6.13 14.77
C LEU A 14 1.05 6.51 15.93
N ALA A 15 0.52 6.61 17.14
CA ALA A 15 1.36 6.80 18.34
C ALA A 15 2.28 5.60 18.57
N LYS A 16 1.99 4.45 17.98
CA LYS A 16 2.82 3.24 18.07
C LYS A 16 3.99 3.22 17.08
N LEU A 17 4.10 4.23 16.22
CA LEU A 17 5.22 4.29 15.27
C LEU A 17 6.54 4.43 16.00
N VAL A 18 7.49 3.58 15.67
CA VAL A 18 8.84 3.59 16.23
C VAL A 18 9.77 4.43 15.37
N ASN A 19 9.66 4.29 14.05
CA ASN A 19 10.54 4.92 13.08
C ASN A 19 9.79 5.93 12.23
N PRO A 20 10.47 6.96 11.70
CA PRO A 20 9.83 7.90 10.78
C PRO A 20 9.43 7.23 9.47
N ILE A 21 8.40 7.77 8.84
CA ILE A 21 7.87 7.33 7.57
C ILE A 21 7.85 8.52 6.61
N GLU A 22 8.23 8.29 5.36
CA GLU A 22 8.10 9.26 4.29
C GLU A 22 7.03 8.80 3.31
N ILE A 23 6.03 9.64 3.08
CA ILE A 23 5.01 9.42 2.04
C ILE A 23 5.35 10.33 0.87
N VAL A 24 5.50 9.75 -0.32
CA VAL A 24 5.72 10.50 -1.55
C VAL A 24 4.52 10.27 -2.46
N ALA A 25 3.77 11.35 -2.72
CA ALA A 25 2.56 11.30 -3.54
C ALA A 25 2.87 11.71 -4.96
N SER A 26 2.41 10.91 -5.92
CA SER A 26 2.43 11.25 -7.35
C SER A 26 1.06 11.77 -7.72
N ILE A 27 0.96 13.06 -8.02
CA ILE A 27 -0.32 13.75 -8.20
C ILE A 27 -0.54 14.14 -9.67
N ASN A 28 -1.82 14.25 -10.04
CA ASN A 28 -2.23 14.79 -11.33
C ASN A 28 -3.44 15.71 -11.13
N ASP A 29 -3.99 16.24 -12.21
CA ASP A 29 -5.09 17.20 -12.15
C ASP A 29 -6.44 16.50 -12.28
N THR A 30 -6.73 15.63 -11.30
CA THR A 30 -8.01 14.90 -11.23
C THR A 30 -8.62 15.04 -9.86
N GLU A 31 -9.94 14.79 -9.78
CA GLU A 31 -10.65 14.78 -8.49
C GLU A 31 -10.11 13.73 -7.55
N LYS A 32 -9.79 12.53 -8.06
CA LYS A 32 -9.22 11.47 -7.24
C LYS A 32 -7.87 11.84 -6.67
N SER A 33 -7.06 12.57 -7.43
CA SER A 33 -5.77 13.07 -6.94
C SER A 33 -5.96 14.07 -5.78
N ARG A 34 -6.95 14.94 -5.89
CA ARG A 34 -7.26 15.90 -4.82
C ARG A 34 -7.79 15.20 -3.56
N GLU A 35 -8.64 14.19 -3.74
CA GLU A 35 -9.13 13.38 -2.61
C GLU A 35 -7.97 12.65 -1.92
N MET A 36 -7.06 12.07 -2.70
CA MET A 36 -5.89 11.38 -2.16
C MET A 36 -5.00 12.34 -1.38
N THR A 37 -4.73 13.51 -1.93
CA THR A 37 -3.91 14.52 -1.28
C THR A 37 -4.53 14.94 0.06
N ALA A 38 -5.84 15.15 0.10
CA ALA A 38 -6.56 15.50 1.34
C ALA A 38 -6.41 14.39 2.40
N LEU A 39 -6.56 13.13 1.98
CA LEU A 39 -6.37 11.99 2.89
C LEU A 39 -4.95 11.96 3.46
N LEU A 40 -3.95 12.12 2.60
CA LEU A 40 -2.55 12.05 3.03
C LEU A 40 -2.17 13.23 3.93
N GLN A 41 -2.71 14.41 3.68
CA GLN A 41 -2.51 15.57 4.55
C GLN A 41 -3.10 15.33 5.93
N ASP A 42 -4.33 14.78 6.00
CA ASP A 42 -4.95 14.41 7.27
C ASP A 42 -4.07 13.44 8.05
N ILE A 43 -3.54 12.43 7.38
CA ILE A 43 -2.67 11.42 8.01
C ILE A 43 -1.36 12.05 8.52
N ALA A 44 -0.73 12.89 7.71
CA ALA A 44 0.55 13.50 8.09
C ALA A 44 0.41 14.42 9.29
N GLU A 45 -0.75 15.05 9.46
CA GLU A 45 -1.02 15.92 10.60
C GLU A 45 -1.20 15.14 11.91
N LEU A 46 -1.49 13.83 11.83
CA LEU A 46 -1.74 13.01 13.02
C LEU A 46 -0.48 12.48 13.68
N SER A 47 0.67 12.59 13.04
CA SER A 47 1.93 12.10 13.61
C SER A 47 3.11 12.91 13.10
N SER A 48 3.95 13.36 14.04
CA SER A 48 5.20 14.07 13.71
C SER A 48 6.23 13.17 13.03
N LYS A 49 6.03 11.85 13.07
CA LYS A 49 6.91 10.87 12.42
C LYS A 49 6.60 10.66 10.96
N ILE A 50 5.50 11.22 10.46
CA ILE A 50 5.10 11.09 9.05
C ILE A 50 5.37 12.39 8.33
N THR A 51 6.15 12.33 7.24
CA THR A 51 6.36 13.46 6.33
C THR A 51 5.69 13.16 5.01
N LEU A 52 5.14 14.18 4.37
CA LEU A 52 4.46 14.08 3.09
C LEU A 52 5.12 14.98 2.07
N THR A 53 5.51 14.40 0.93
CA THR A 53 6.02 15.13 -0.22
C THR A 53 5.07 14.89 -1.40
N GLU A 54 4.67 15.95 -2.08
CA GLU A 54 3.79 15.89 -3.23
C GLU A 54 4.57 16.28 -4.49
N GLN A 55 4.51 15.45 -5.54
CA GLN A 55 5.20 15.69 -6.79
C GLN A 55 4.26 15.38 -7.96
N ALA A 56 4.25 16.27 -8.95
CA ALA A 56 3.44 16.08 -10.16
C ALA A 56 4.06 14.95 -10.99
N LYS A 57 3.27 13.92 -11.26
CA LYS A 57 3.64 12.80 -12.15
C LYS A 57 4.97 12.13 -11.77
N GLU A 58 5.22 11.99 -10.49
CA GLU A 58 6.43 11.33 -9.97
C GLU A 58 6.45 9.86 -10.38
N ASP A 59 5.29 9.23 -10.52
CA ASP A 59 5.14 7.84 -10.95
C ASP A 59 4.22 7.77 -12.17
N LYS A 60 4.40 6.73 -12.99
CA LYS A 60 3.54 6.51 -14.16
C LYS A 60 2.07 6.33 -13.78
N ARG A 61 1.80 5.83 -12.59
CA ARG A 61 0.46 5.74 -12.05
C ARG A 61 0.20 6.93 -11.15
N SER A 62 -0.69 7.82 -11.59
CA SER A 62 -1.14 8.97 -10.80
C SER A 62 -2.65 9.02 -10.84
N PRO A 63 -3.35 9.18 -9.71
CA PRO A 63 -2.80 9.40 -8.38
C PRO A 63 -2.27 8.13 -7.72
N SER A 64 -1.13 8.23 -7.09
CA SER A 64 -0.56 7.15 -6.29
C SER A 64 0.34 7.74 -5.21
N PHE A 65 0.71 6.92 -4.22
CA PHE A 65 1.69 7.36 -3.23
C PHE A 65 2.49 6.15 -2.75
N SER A 66 3.74 6.40 -2.41
CA SER A 66 4.60 5.39 -1.81
C SER A 66 4.72 5.63 -0.31
N VAL A 67 4.88 4.53 0.44
CA VAL A 67 5.14 4.56 1.88
C VAL A 67 6.56 4.06 2.07
N ASN A 68 7.44 4.90 2.59
CA ASN A 68 8.88 4.66 2.60
C ASN A 68 9.48 4.82 3.98
N ARG A 69 10.59 4.11 4.22
CA ARG A 69 11.51 4.44 5.30
C ARG A 69 12.59 5.38 4.76
N PRO A 70 13.15 6.25 5.62
CA PRO A 70 14.27 7.11 5.19
C PRO A 70 15.48 6.33 4.67
N ASP A 71 15.66 5.07 5.12
CA ASP A 71 16.76 4.22 4.64
C ASP A 71 16.54 3.64 3.23
N GLY A 72 15.33 3.79 2.67
CA GLY A 72 15.01 3.31 1.33
C GLY A 72 14.76 1.82 1.21
N ASN A 73 14.59 1.09 2.31
CA ASN A 73 14.50 -0.37 2.29
C ASN A 73 13.07 -0.92 2.22
N VAL A 74 12.06 -0.06 2.09
CA VAL A 74 10.66 -0.50 1.95
C VAL A 74 10.09 0.08 0.66
N HIS A 75 9.47 -0.77 -0.16
CA HIS A 75 8.91 -0.40 -1.47
C HIS A 75 7.44 -0.80 -1.55
N ILE A 76 6.58 0.04 -0.98
CA ILE A 76 5.13 -0.12 -1.00
C ILE A 76 4.52 1.08 -1.69
N ARG A 77 3.57 0.84 -2.60
CA ARG A 77 2.82 1.90 -3.28
C ARG A 77 1.34 1.57 -3.30
N PHE A 78 0.54 2.60 -3.13
CA PHE A 78 -0.91 2.54 -3.34
C PHE A 78 -1.27 3.40 -4.55
N ALA A 79 -1.75 2.78 -5.60
CA ALA A 79 -2.22 3.48 -6.80
C ALA A 79 -3.73 3.65 -6.69
N GLY A 80 -4.14 4.78 -6.14
CA GLY A 80 -5.51 5.13 -5.82
C GLY A 80 -5.67 5.53 -4.36
N LEU A 81 -6.91 5.55 -3.87
CA LEU A 81 -7.22 5.86 -2.47
C LEU A 81 -7.53 4.56 -1.72
N PRO A 82 -6.70 4.16 -0.76
CA PRO A 82 -6.98 2.95 0.03
C PRO A 82 -8.03 3.24 1.10
N MET A 83 -9.27 3.36 0.67
CA MET A 83 -10.45 3.57 1.49
C MET A 83 -11.34 2.34 1.41
N GLY A 84 -12.55 2.40 1.97
CA GLY A 84 -13.42 1.24 2.00
C GLY A 84 -12.75 0.05 2.68
N HIS A 85 -12.79 -1.11 2.02
CA HIS A 85 -12.16 -2.32 2.56
C HIS A 85 -10.65 -2.25 2.64
N GLU A 86 -10.00 -1.32 1.92
CA GLU A 86 -8.54 -1.20 1.92
C GLU A 86 -7.99 -0.18 2.94
N PHE A 87 -8.87 0.46 3.72
CA PHE A 87 -8.38 1.42 4.71
C PHE A 87 -7.49 0.75 5.76
N THR A 88 -7.86 -0.44 6.23
CA THR A 88 -7.02 -1.21 7.16
C THR A 88 -5.67 -1.58 6.55
N SER A 89 -5.65 -1.84 5.25
CA SER A 89 -4.39 -2.11 4.54
C SER A 89 -3.45 -0.91 4.61
N LEU A 90 -3.97 0.29 4.44
CA LEU A 90 -3.19 1.52 4.59
C LEU A 90 -2.64 1.67 6.01
N VAL A 91 -3.49 1.49 7.01
CA VAL A 91 -3.08 1.61 8.43
C VAL A 91 -1.96 0.63 8.75
N LEU A 92 -2.11 -0.63 8.35
CA LEU A 92 -1.09 -1.65 8.58
C LEU A 92 0.21 -1.35 7.84
N ALA A 93 0.12 -0.84 6.60
CA ALA A 93 1.32 -0.46 5.85
C ALA A 93 2.10 0.63 6.58
N LEU A 94 1.41 1.63 7.11
CA LEU A 94 2.04 2.70 7.89
C LEU A 94 2.70 2.15 9.16
N LEU A 95 1.97 1.34 9.91
CA LEU A 95 2.46 0.80 11.18
C LEU A 95 3.66 -0.12 10.96
N GLN A 96 3.58 -1.03 10.01
CA GLN A 96 4.64 -2.00 9.76
C GLN A 96 5.88 -1.34 9.17
N THR A 97 5.70 -0.38 8.28
CA THR A 97 6.82 0.41 7.76
C THR A 97 7.49 1.20 8.88
N GLY A 98 6.73 1.69 9.83
CA GLY A 98 7.21 2.43 11.00
C GLY A 98 7.73 1.55 12.14
N GLY A 99 7.88 0.25 11.93
CA GLY A 99 8.51 -0.64 12.89
C GLY A 99 7.58 -1.41 13.81
N TYR A 100 6.26 -1.31 13.62
CA TYR A 100 5.31 -2.10 14.39
C TYR A 100 5.46 -3.59 14.05
N PRO A 101 5.59 -4.49 15.04
CA PRO A 101 5.86 -5.91 14.75
C PRO A 101 4.70 -6.59 14.01
N PRO A 102 4.97 -7.38 12.99
CA PRO A 102 3.93 -8.12 12.29
C PRO A 102 3.42 -9.29 13.12
N LYS A 103 2.12 -9.59 12.97
CA LYS A 103 1.48 -10.72 13.65
C LYS A 103 1.54 -11.96 12.77
N VAL A 104 2.74 -12.45 12.52
CA VAL A 104 3.01 -13.61 11.65
C VAL A 104 4.03 -14.49 12.37
N GLU A 105 3.92 -15.80 12.14
CA GLU A 105 4.84 -16.76 12.74
C GLU A 105 6.29 -16.44 12.38
N PRO A 106 7.23 -16.55 13.32
CA PRO A 106 8.64 -16.26 13.07
C PRO A 106 9.23 -17.05 11.91
N ASP A 107 8.78 -18.28 11.69
CA ASP A 107 9.24 -19.12 10.59
C ASP A 107 8.89 -18.50 9.24
N VAL A 108 7.69 -17.94 9.10
CA VAL A 108 7.23 -17.29 7.88
C VAL A 108 8.06 -16.03 7.61
N ILE A 109 8.32 -15.25 8.65
CA ILE A 109 9.16 -14.04 8.55
C ILE A 109 10.55 -14.42 8.04
N GLU A 110 11.14 -15.46 8.60
CA GLU A 110 12.47 -15.93 8.21
C GLU A 110 12.51 -16.40 6.76
N GLN A 111 11.48 -17.12 6.32
CA GLN A 111 11.37 -17.56 4.93
C GLN A 111 11.29 -16.39 3.97
N ILE A 112 10.49 -15.36 4.31
CA ILE A 112 10.37 -14.16 3.47
C ILE A 112 11.70 -13.41 3.41
N ARG A 113 12.35 -13.25 4.56
CA ARG A 113 13.64 -12.53 4.65
C ARG A 113 14.71 -13.19 3.81
N ASN A 114 14.68 -14.51 3.71
CA ASN A 114 15.71 -15.30 3.03
C ASN A 114 15.41 -15.51 1.55
N LEU A 115 14.28 -15.01 1.02
CA LEU A 115 14.00 -15.11 -0.41
C LEU A 115 15.06 -14.34 -1.20
N GLU A 116 15.66 -15.02 -2.17
CA GLU A 116 16.65 -14.43 -3.05
C GLU A 116 16.00 -13.97 -4.36
N GLY A 117 16.57 -12.95 -4.98
CA GLY A 117 16.07 -12.40 -6.23
C GLY A 117 15.21 -11.16 -6.02
N THR A 118 14.67 -10.65 -7.10
CA THR A 118 13.85 -9.45 -7.10
C THR A 118 12.41 -9.83 -7.44
N TYR A 119 11.48 -9.39 -6.59
CA TYR A 119 10.05 -9.68 -6.75
C TYR A 119 9.27 -8.38 -6.79
N GLN A 120 8.66 -8.08 -7.93
CA GLN A 120 7.83 -6.89 -8.12
C GLN A 120 6.37 -7.35 -8.26
N PHE A 121 5.60 -7.18 -7.20
CA PHE A 121 4.18 -7.55 -7.19
C PHE A 121 3.29 -6.37 -7.52
N GLU A 122 2.25 -6.64 -8.29
CA GLU A 122 1.17 -5.71 -8.59
C GLU A 122 -0.15 -6.41 -8.31
N THR A 123 -1.02 -5.80 -7.51
CA THR A 123 -2.32 -6.39 -7.18
C THR A 123 -3.44 -5.45 -7.61
N TYR A 124 -4.28 -5.94 -8.50
CA TYR A 124 -5.47 -5.20 -8.95
C TYR A 124 -6.61 -5.51 -7.99
N ILE A 125 -7.25 -4.45 -7.49
CA ILE A 125 -8.29 -4.56 -6.47
C ILE A 125 -9.49 -3.69 -6.83
N SER A 126 -10.58 -3.91 -6.08
CA SER A 126 -11.70 -2.98 -5.97
C SER A 126 -11.86 -2.63 -4.49
N LEU A 127 -12.23 -1.38 -4.20
CA LEU A 127 -12.41 -0.95 -2.81
C LEU A 127 -13.56 -1.67 -2.11
N SER A 128 -14.48 -2.26 -2.86
CA SER A 128 -15.60 -3.06 -2.32
C SER A 128 -15.31 -4.56 -2.25
N CYS A 129 -14.13 -4.99 -2.66
CA CYS A 129 -13.74 -6.40 -2.69
C CYS A 129 -13.38 -6.88 -1.29
N GLN A 130 -14.07 -7.92 -0.80
CA GLN A 130 -13.84 -8.44 0.56
C GLN A 130 -12.58 -9.30 0.66
N ASN A 131 -12.14 -9.90 -0.44
CA ASN A 131 -10.98 -10.79 -0.45
C ASN A 131 -9.67 -10.08 -0.80
N CYS A 132 -9.74 -8.85 -1.26
CA CYS A 132 -8.56 -8.09 -1.67
C CYS A 132 -7.66 -7.67 -0.50
N PRO A 133 -8.19 -7.19 0.64
CA PRO A 133 -7.32 -6.71 1.72
C PRO A 133 -6.33 -7.74 2.25
N GLU A 134 -6.73 -8.99 2.38
CA GLU A 134 -5.84 -10.04 2.87
C GLU A 134 -4.62 -10.20 1.97
N VAL A 135 -4.81 -10.15 0.66
CA VAL A 135 -3.74 -10.25 -0.33
C VAL A 135 -2.83 -9.01 -0.27
N VAL A 136 -3.44 -7.82 -0.27
CA VAL A 136 -2.70 -6.56 -0.22
C VAL A 136 -1.84 -6.50 1.05
N GLN A 137 -2.41 -6.84 2.19
CA GLN A 137 -1.70 -6.80 3.46
C GLN A 137 -0.56 -7.81 3.51
N ALA A 138 -0.77 -9.01 2.96
CA ALA A 138 0.27 -10.03 2.91
C ALA A 138 1.47 -9.57 2.05
N LEU A 139 1.21 -9.03 0.87
CA LEU A 139 2.28 -8.59 -0.03
C LEU A 139 2.97 -7.34 0.49
N ASN A 140 2.25 -6.41 1.12
CA ASN A 140 2.85 -5.25 1.77
C ASN A 140 3.78 -5.70 2.91
N LEU A 141 3.35 -6.67 3.71
CA LEU A 141 4.18 -7.18 4.79
C LEU A 141 5.46 -7.83 4.25
N MET A 142 5.36 -8.59 3.18
CA MET A 142 6.53 -9.17 2.53
C MET A 142 7.50 -8.08 2.08
N ALA A 143 6.99 -6.99 1.52
CA ALA A 143 7.81 -5.86 1.09
C ALA A 143 8.50 -5.16 2.27
N VAL A 144 7.86 -5.10 3.43
CA VAL A 144 8.47 -4.54 4.66
C VAL A 144 9.61 -5.43 5.14
N ILE A 145 9.42 -6.75 5.10
CA ILE A 145 10.40 -7.72 5.62
C ILE A 145 11.62 -7.85 4.69
N ASN A 146 11.41 -7.82 3.37
CA ASN A 146 12.47 -8.08 2.39
C ASN A 146 12.60 -6.88 1.43
N PRO A 147 13.73 -6.16 1.43
CA PRO A 147 13.90 -4.98 0.58
C PRO A 147 13.95 -5.29 -0.93
N ASN A 148 14.10 -6.54 -1.31
CA ASN A 148 14.06 -6.94 -2.71
C ASN A 148 12.66 -7.25 -3.22
N ILE A 149 11.65 -7.13 -2.35
CA ILE A 149 10.24 -7.29 -2.69
C ILE A 149 9.59 -5.92 -2.73
N SER A 150 8.91 -5.61 -3.82
CA SER A 150 8.06 -4.42 -3.92
C SER A 150 6.63 -4.83 -4.20
N HIS A 151 5.70 -3.96 -3.81
CA HIS A 151 4.28 -4.21 -4.03
C HIS A 151 3.56 -2.90 -4.35
N VAL A 152 2.66 -2.93 -5.32
CA VAL A 152 1.72 -1.85 -5.57
C VAL A 152 0.30 -2.40 -5.59
N MET A 153 -0.57 -1.76 -4.77
CA MET A 153 -2.01 -1.97 -4.84
C MET A 153 -2.56 -1.05 -5.93
N ILE A 154 -3.33 -1.60 -6.86
CA ILE A 154 -3.87 -0.83 -7.98
C ILE A 154 -5.39 -0.88 -7.94
N ASP A 155 -6.03 0.27 -7.78
CA ASP A 155 -7.48 0.38 -7.87
C ASP A 155 -7.89 0.33 -9.35
N GLY A 156 -8.51 -0.77 -9.75
CA GLY A 156 -8.90 -0.98 -11.15
C GLY A 156 -9.93 0.02 -11.65
N ALA A 157 -10.72 0.63 -10.77
CA ALA A 157 -11.69 1.65 -11.16
C ALA A 157 -11.01 2.92 -11.66
N ILE A 158 -9.83 3.25 -11.13
CA ILE A 158 -9.06 4.42 -11.55
C ILE A 158 -8.18 4.08 -12.76
N PHE A 159 -7.59 2.88 -12.77
CA PHE A 159 -6.62 2.47 -13.79
C PHE A 159 -7.24 1.44 -14.74
N GLN A 160 -8.40 1.77 -15.32
CA GLN A 160 -9.15 0.87 -16.19
C GLN A 160 -8.38 0.48 -17.45
N ASP A 161 -7.53 1.36 -17.95
CA ASP A 161 -6.71 1.05 -19.12
C ASP A 161 -5.81 -0.16 -18.88
N GLU A 162 -5.21 -0.24 -17.70
CA GLU A 162 -4.39 -1.40 -17.34
C GLU A 162 -5.24 -2.66 -17.21
N VAL A 163 -6.41 -2.55 -16.59
CA VAL A 163 -7.35 -3.68 -16.46
C VAL A 163 -7.74 -4.22 -17.83
N ASN A 164 -8.05 -3.32 -18.75
CA ASN A 164 -8.44 -3.70 -20.12
C ASN A 164 -7.26 -4.31 -20.89
N ASN A 165 -6.07 -3.71 -20.78
CA ASN A 165 -4.89 -4.17 -21.51
C ASN A 165 -4.41 -5.54 -21.03
N ARG A 166 -4.57 -5.85 -19.77
CA ARG A 166 -4.19 -7.13 -19.19
C ARG A 166 -5.34 -8.14 -19.13
N HIS A 167 -6.52 -7.78 -19.63
CA HIS A 167 -7.72 -8.63 -19.65
C HIS A 167 -8.08 -9.16 -18.27
N ILE A 168 -8.03 -8.29 -17.27
CA ILE A 168 -8.33 -8.66 -15.89
C ILE A 168 -9.84 -8.76 -15.72
N MET A 169 -10.32 -9.94 -15.33
CA MET A 169 -11.75 -10.26 -15.24
C MET A 169 -12.27 -10.33 -13.81
N ALA A 170 -11.38 -10.42 -12.85
CA ALA A 170 -11.76 -10.60 -11.44
C ALA A 170 -10.70 -9.98 -10.53
N VAL A 171 -11.09 -9.65 -9.30
CA VAL A 171 -10.18 -9.12 -8.28
C VAL A 171 -10.27 -9.98 -7.02
N PRO A 172 -9.17 -10.16 -6.28
CA PRO A 172 -7.83 -9.66 -6.58
C PRO A 172 -7.16 -10.46 -7.71
N THR A 173 -6.41 -9.78 -8.55
CA THR A 173 -5.52 -10.40 -9.53
C THR A 173 -4.11 -9.91 -9.29
N ILE A 174 -3.17 -10.82 -9.16
CA ILE A 174 -1.78 -10.54 -8.79
C ILE A 174 -0.87 -10.79 -9.98
N TYR A 175 -0.01 -9.82 -10.27
CA TYR A 175 1.10 -9.94 -11.22
C TYR A 175 2.42 -9.96 -10.48
N LEU A 176 3.32 -10.82 -10.91
CA LEU A 176 4.69 -10.89 -10.39
C LEU A 176 5.66 -10.71 -11.55
N ASN A 177 6.48 -9.67 -11.46
CA ASN A 177 7.47 -9.33 -12.49
C ASN A 177 6.85 -9.26 -13.90
N GLY A 178 5.64 -8.68 -13.97
CA GLY A 178 4.93 -8.45 -15.22
C GLY A 178 4.11 -9.62 -15.74
N LYS A 179 4.07 -10.75 -15.04
CA LYS A 179 3.30 -11.94 -15.43
C LYS A 179 2.25 -12.27 -14.40
N GLU A 180 1.10 -12.75 -14.84
CA GLU A 180 0.05 -13.15 -13.91
C GLU A 180 0.54 -14.25 -12.97
N PHE A 181 0.37 -14.00 -11.67
CA PHE A 181 0.80 -14.90 -10.61
C PHE A 181 -0.37 -15.67 -10.03
N GLY A 182 -1.52 -15.00 -9.82
CA GLY A 182 -2.68 -15.65 -9.26
C GLY A 182 -3.91 -14.76 -9.18
N GLN A 183 -5.03 -15.37 -8.83
CA GLN A 183 -6.31 -14.68 -8.65
C GLN A 183 -7.01 -15.22 -7.41
N GLY A 184 -7.90 -14.41 -6.85
CA GLY A 184 -8.75 -14.81 -5.75
C GLY A 184 -8.06 -14.77 -4.40
N ARG A 185 -8.72 -15.40 -3.42
CA ARG A 185 -8.28 -15.34 -2.04
C ARG A 185 -6.96 -16.08 -1.82
N MET A 186 -6.00 -15.38 -1.23
CA MET A 186 -4.69 -15.93 -0.88
C MET A 186 -4.25 -15.36 0.47
N ASN A 187 -3.41 -16.13 1.18
CA ASN A 187 -2.81 -15.67 2.42
C ASN A 187 -1.29 -15.80 2.36
N ILE A 188 -0.62 -15.34 3.41
CA ILE A 188 0.85 -15.26 3.45
C ILE A 188 1.55 -16.62 3.53
N LYS A 189 0.82 -17.69 3.84
CA LYS A 189 1.40 -19.04 3.99
C LYS A 189 1.67 -19.75 2.66
#